data_a7d158907799040966e1419b77312dd6
#
_entry.id   a7d158907799040966e1419b77312dd6
#
_cell.length_a   1.000
_cell.length_b   1.000
_cell.length_c   1.000
_cell.angle_alpha   90.00
_cell.angle_beta   90.00
_cell.angle_gamma   90.00
#
_symmetry.space_group_name_H-M   'P 1'
#
loop_
_entity.id
_entity.type
_entity.pdbx_description
1 polymer ?
#
loop_
_entity_poly.entity_id
_entity_poly.type
_entity_poly.pdbx_seq_one_letter_code
_entity_poly.pdbx_strand_id
1 'polypeptide(L)'
;MQKELINLERIFNPNKPFLAVVAGSKFDTKIDSLYALLEKADYLMLGGVIYNAYLAAKYHIHIKGIEDEDLEHAKKFVEYAQKYQEKIIECNYIIESDTLEGKFEGQYRVHDIRKLQPGTQLNYILDVAAENFKEPHIIDVFHKAKTIFVNAVMGFMPYFNEGTIALDQIIDESPDSVKLYGGGDTMQELKRLLPGLYIVALDSPRYYIFTGGGAVLKAIQEGTYMGIEPVKALVK
;
A
#
# COMPACT_ATOMS: atom_id res chain seq x y z
N MET A 1 -17.02 -7.26 16.46
CA MET A 1 -17.50 -5.89 16.21
C MET A 1 -16.87 -4.84 17.14
N GLN A 2 -16.97 -4.93 18.49
CA GLN A 2 -16.38 -3.92 19.38
C GLN A 2 -14.88 -3.69 19.14
N LYS A 3 -14.06 -4.75 18.99
CA LYS A 3 -12.64 -4.64 18.68
C LYS A 3 -12.38 -3.98 17.30
N GLU A 4 -13.24 -4.23 16.31
CA GLU A 4 -13.16 -3.57 15.00
C GLU A 4 -13.32 -2.05 15.14
N LEU A 5 -14.36 -1.61 15.86
CA LEU A 5 -14.63 -0.19 16.05
C LEU A 5 -13.51 0.53 16.84
N ILE A 6 -13.00 -0.10 17.91
CA ILE A 6 -11.89 0.46 18.69
C ILE A 6 -10.63 0.65 17.81
N ASN A 7 -10.34 -0.30 16.92
CA ASN A 7 -9.17 -0.20 16.08
C ASN A 7 -9.39 0.69 14.86
N LEU A 8 -10.63 0.80 14.38
CA LEU A 8 -10.98 1.78 13.34
C LEU A 8 -10.83 3.21 13.87
N GLU A 9 -11.16 3.45 15.15
CA GLU A 9 -10.91 4.74 15.82
C GLU A 9 -9.43 5.15 15.76
N ARG A 10 -8.51 4.18 15.84
CA ARG A 10 -7.07 4.45 15.69
C ARG A 10 -6.67 4.89 14.28
N ILE A 11 -7.50 4.63 13.26
CA ILE A 11 -7.32 5.17 11.91
C ILE A 11 -7.94 6.55 11.80
N PHE A 12 -9.09 6.78 12.44
CA PHE A 12 -9.75 8.09 12.41
C PHE A 12 -9.00 9.14 13.24
N ASN A 13 -8.49 8.74 14.39
CA ASN A 13 -7.71 9.55 15.31
C ASN A 13 -6.35 8.90 15.58
N PRO A 14 -5.45 8.86 14.56
CA PRO A 14 -4.18 8.16 14.67
C PRO A 14 -3.20 8.90 15.58
N ASN A 15 -2.39 8.13 16.30
CA ASN A 15 -1.16 8.66 16.87
C ASN A 15 -0.20 9.00 15.71
N LYS A 16 0.34 10.20 15.74
CA LYS A 16 1.21 10.70 14.67
C LYS A 16 2.69 10.51 14.98
N PRO A 17 3.55 10.31 13.96
CA PRO A 17 3.21 10.27 12.52
C PRO A 17 2.37 9.05 12.14
N PHE A 18 1.42 9.24 11.23
CA PHE A 18 0.57 8.21 10.66
C PHE A 18 1.05 7.86 9.24
N LEU A 19 1.44 6.61 9.04
CA LEU A 19 1.80 6.04 7.74
C LEU A 19 0.67 5.15 7.24
N ALA A 20 0.20 5.39 6.02
CA ALA A 20 -0.69 4.49 5.30
C ALA A 20 0.05 3.83 4.13
N VAL A 21 -0.09 2.51 4.00
CA VAL A 21 0.44 1.72 2.88
C VAL A 21 -0.74 1.09 2.15
N VAL A 22 -0.94 1.44 0.89
CA VAL A 22 -2.06 0.97 0.08
C VAL A 22 -1.56 0.44 -1.26
N ALA A 23 -1.89 -0.80 -1.56
CA ALA A 23 -1.64 -1.41 -2.86
C ALA A 23 -2.92 -2.03 -3.42
N GLY A 24 -2.99 -2.20 -4.73
CA GLY A 24 -4.15 -2.81 -5.37
C GLY A 24 -3.94 -3.06 -6.85
N SER A 25 -4.82 -3.91 -7.42
CA SER A 25 -4.83 -4.27 -8.83
C SER A 25 -5.60 -3.30 -9.72
N LYS A 26 -6.39 -2.39 -9.12
CA LYS A 26 -7.18 -1.37 -9.83
C LYS A 26 -7.18 -0.06 -9.05
N PHE A 27 -7.01 1.04 -9.76
CA PHE A 27 -6.99 2.37 -9.16
C PHE A 27 -8.40 2.83 -8.74
N ASP A 28 -9.40 2.60 -9.60
CA ASP A 28 -10.78 3.03 -9.41
C ASP A 28 -11.39 2.54 -8.10
N THR A 29 -11.11 1.30 -7.72
CA THR A 29 -11.67 0.67 -6.52
C THR A 29 -11.19 1.28 -5.20
N LYS A 30 -10.09 2.05 -5.22
CA LYS A 30 -9.47 2.62 -4.02
C LYS A 30 -9.28 4.13 -4.06
N ILE A 31 -9.57 4.78 -5.18
CA ILE A 31 -9.23 6.19 -5.40
C ILE A 31 -9.77 7.12 -4.32
N ASP A 32 -11.03 6.97 -3.92
CA ASP A 32 -11.62 7.83 -2.89
C ASP A 32 -10.97 7.65 -1.52
N SER A 33 -10.62 6.40 -1.19
CA SER A 33 -9.86 6.14 0.04
C SER A 33 -8.43 6.65 -0.02
N LEU A 34 -7.81 6.68 -1.21
CA LEU A 34 -6.48 7.29 -1.40
C LEU A 34 -6.52 8.80 -1.17
N TYR A 35 -7.54 9.51 -1.67
CA TYR A 35 -7.73 10.94 -1.37
C TYR A 35 -7.90 11.19 0.13
N ALA A 36 -8.77 10.43 0.79
CA ALA A 36 -9.00 10.55 2.22
C ALA A 36 -7.75 10.26 3.06
N LEU A 37 -6.96 9.23 2.66
CA LEU A 37 -5.71 8.90 3.33
C LEU A 37 -4.63 9.96 3.08
N LEU A 38 -4.53 10.50 1.88
CA LEU A 38 -3.55 11.54 1.55
C LEU A 38 -3.78 12.82 2.38
N GLU A 39 -5.04 13.16 2.67
CA GLU A 39 -5.37 14.27 3.56
C GLU A 39 -5.04 13.97 5.03
N LYS A 40 -5.38 12.77 5.49
CA LYS A 40 -5.30 12.36 6.89
C LYS A 40 -3.92 11.92 7.34
N ALA A 41 -3.23 11.12 6.54
CA ALA A 41 -1.92 10.56 6.87
C ALA A 41 -0.81 11.61 6.81
N ASP A 42 0.27 11.37 7.54
CA ASP A 42 1.50 12.14 7.40
C ASP A 42 2.36 11.58 6.27
N TYR A 43 2.25 10.27 6.02
CA TYR A 43 2.92 9.57 4.92
C TYR A 43 1.99 8.58 4.23
N LEU A 44 2.07 8.50 2.91
CA LEU A 44 1.34 7.54 2.07
C LEU A 44 2.31 6.82 1.14
N MET A 45 2.36 5.49 1.24
CA MET A 45 3.09 4.63 0.31
C MET A 45 2.11 3.87 -0.55
N LEU A 46 2.36 3.84 -1.87
CA LEU A 46 1.55 3.13 -2.85
C LEU A 46 2.25 1.86 -3.33
N GLY A 47 1.48 0.84 -3.73
CA GLY A 47 1.99 -0.39 -4.31
C GLY A 47 1.08 -0.99 -5.37
N GLY A 48 1.53 -2.08 -6.02
CA GLY A 48 0.79 -2.78 -7.05
C GLY A 48 0.50 -1.92 -8.27
N VAL A 49 -0.60 -2.22 -9.00
CA VAL A 49 -1.00 -1.47 -10.20
C VAL A 49 -1.30 0.00 -9.88
N ILE A 50 -1.78 0.30 -8.67
CA ILE A 50 -1.99 1.68 -8.21
C ILE A 50 -0.69 2.48 -8.29
N TYR A 51 0.42 1.91 -7.81
CA TYR A 51 1.72 2.58 -7.88
C TYR A 51 2.21 2.69 -9.32
N ASN A 52 2.03 1.65 -10.13
CA ASN A 52 2.41 1.66 -11.54
C ASN A 52 1.69 2.78 -12.31
N ALA A 53 0.38 2.92 -12.13
CA ALA A 53 -0.41 3.97 -12.76
C ALA A 53 0.02 5.38 -12.27
N TYR A 54 0.30 5.52 -10.97
CA TYR A 54 0.86 6.75 -10.40
C TYR A 54 2.19 7.12 -11.05
N LEU A 55 3.13 6.16 -11.18
CA LEU A 55 4.43 6.39 -11.84
C LEU A 55 4.27 6.77 -13.31
N ALA A 56 3.40 6.07 -14.05
CA ALA A 56 3.13 6.35 -15.45
C ALA A 56 2.60 7.78 -15.64
N ALA A 57 1.67 8.21 -14.79
CA ALA A 57 1.11 9.56 -14.82
C ALA A 57 2.14 10.63 -14.42
N LYS A 58 2.89 10.40 -13.33
CA LYS A 58 3.82 11.38 -12.77
C LYS A 58 5.07 11.59 -13.64
N TYR A 59 5.65 10.50 -14.12
CA TYR A 59 6.91 10.52 -14.86
C TYR A 59 6.74 10.49 -16.39
N HIS A 60 5.48 10.47 -16.85
CA HIS A 60 5.15 10.40 -18.29
C HIS A 60 5.82 9.21 -18.99
N ILE A 61 5.78 8.04 -18.34
CA ILE A 61 6.30 6.77 -18.86
C ILE A 61 5.16 5.85 -19.24
N HIS A 62 5.43 4.88 -20.09
CA HIS A 62 4.46 3.85 -20.49
C HIS A 62 4.79 2.54 -19.79
N ILE A 63 3.85 1.99 -19.05
CA ILE A 63 3.95 0.70 -18.36
C ILE A 63 2.86 -0.21 -18.91
N LYS A 64 3.27 -1.37 -19.44
CA LYS A 64 2.34 -2.36 -20.00
C LYS A 64 1.39 -2.91 -18.92
N GLY A 65 0.13 -3.10 -19.29
CA GLY A 65 -0.89 -3.68 -18.40
C GLY A 65 -1.60 -2.67 -17.50
N ILE A 66 -1.37 -1.37 -17.68
CA ILE A 66 -2.19 -0.32 -17.07
C ILE A 66 -3.35 -0.03 -18.02
N GLU A 67 -4.58 -0.09 -17.52
CA GLU A 67 -5.78 0.26 -18.26
C GLU A 67 -5.90 1.79 -18.38
N ASP A 68 -6.51 2.27 -19.48
CA ASP A 68 -6.66 3.72 -19.73
C ASP A 68 -7.43 4.43 -18.60
N GLU A 69 -8.44 3.76 -18.03
CA GLU A 69 -9.23 4.28 -16.91
C GLU A 69 -8.38 4.47 -15.65
N ASP A 70 -7.53 3.49 -15.31
CA ASP A 70 -6.60 3.59 -14.17
C ASP A 70 -5.59 4.73 -14.39
N LEU A 71 -5.10 4.91 -15.62
CA LEU A 71 -4.19 5.99 -15.96
C LEU A 71 -4.85 7.38 -15.82
N GLU A 72 -6.11 7.52 -16.26
CA GLU A 72 -6.86 8.78 -16.12
C GLU A 72 -7.14 9.10 -14.64
N HIS A 73 -7.47 8.11 -13.82
CA HIS A 73 -7.59 8.29 -12.38
C HIS A 73 -6.26 8.66 -11.73
N ALA A 74 -5.17 8.03 -12.14
CA ALA A 74 -3.84 8.33 -11.64
C ALA A 74 -3.39 9.76 -11.99
N LYS A 75 -3.68 10.26 -13.20
CA LYS A 75 -3.40 11.66 -13.58
C LYS A 75 -4.10 12.65 -12.66
N LYS A 76 -5.40 12.45 -12.39
CA LYS A 76 -6.16 13.29 -11.45
C LYS A 76 -5.60 13.22 -10.03
N PHE A 77 -5.22 12.01 -9.60
CA PHE A 77 -4.61 11.82 -8.30
C PHE A 77 -3.24 12.52 -8.19
N VAL A 78 -2.39 12.42 -9.20
CA VAL A 78 -1.08 13.10 -9.25
C VAL A 78 -1.26 14.61 -9.18
N GLU A 79 -2.21 15.18 -9.94
CA GLU A 79 -2.52 16.61 -9.91
C GLU A 79 -2.98 17.04 -8.51
N TYR A 80 -3.91 16.29 -7.91
CA TYR A 80 -4.37 16.57 -6.54
C TYR A 80 -3.25 16.46 -5.52
N ALA A 81 -2.39 15.47 -5.66
CA ALA A 81 -1.31 15.17 -4.74
C ALA A 81 -0.15 16.20 -4.80
N GLN A 82 -0.13 17.10 -5.79
CA GLN A 82 0.92 18.15 -5.89
C GLN A 82 1.03 18.98 -4.61
N LYS A 83 -0.08 19.25 -3.92
CA LYS A 83 -0.10 19.99 -2.64
C LYS A 83 0.31 19.15 -1.41
N TYR A 84 0.59 17.86 -1.60
CA TYR A 84 0.95 16.90 -0.56
C TYR A 84 2.17 16.04 -0.96
N GLN A 85 3.02 16.55 -1.86
CA GLN A 85 4.13 15.76 -2.44
C GLN A 85 5.06 15.17 -1.38
N GLU A 86 5.30 15.92 -0.31
CA GLU A 86 6.15 15.51 0.80
C GLU A 86 5.60 14.31 1.60
N LYS A 87 4.31 14.00 1.44
CA LYS A 87 3.67 12.86 2.12
C LYS A 87 3.81 11.55 1.34
N ILE A 88 4.00 11.61 0.01
CA ILE A 88 4.08 10.39 -0.81
C ILE A 88 5.48 9.81 -0.75
N ILE A 89 5.56 8.61 -0.20
CA ILE A 89 6.81 7.84 -0.11
C ILE A 89 6.92 6.95 -1.34
N GLU A 90 7.85 7.26 -2.23
CA GLU A 90 8.07 6.50 -3.45
C GLU A 90 9.10 5.39 -3.25
N CYS A 91 8.80 4.23 -3.83
CA CYS A 91 9.73 3.14 -3.98
C CYS A 91 10.58 3.37 -5.24
N ASN A 92 11.84 3.77 -5.06
CA ASN A 92 12.71 4.15 -6.16
C ASN A 92 13.09 2.99 -7.09
N TYR A 93 13.06 1.76 -6.58
CA TYR A 93 13.44 0.56 -7.34
C TYR A 93 12.22 -0.29 -7.63
N ILE A 94 11.90 -0.44 -8.91
CA ILE A 94 10.78 -1.24 -9.41
C ILE A 94 11.28 -2.45 -10.17
N ILE A 95 10.54 -3.55 -10.17
CA ILE A 95 10.89 -4.80 -10.86
C ILE A 95 10.01 -4.94 -12.08
N GLU A 96 10.64 -4.82 -13.27
CA GLU A 96 10.02 -5.09 -14.56
C GLU A 96 10.15 -6.56 -14.92
N SER A 97 9.13 -7.15 -15.52
CA SER A 97 9.15 -8.49 -16.12
C SER A 97 8.60 -8.47 -17.54
N ASP A 98 9.16 -9.32 -18.39
CA ASP A 98 8.71 -9.49 -19.78
C ASP A 98 7.38 -10.27 -19.85
N THR A 99 7.05 -11.04 -18.81
CA THR A 99 5.91 -11.96 -18.76
C THR A 99 5.20 -11.93 -17.41
N LEU A 100 3.90 -12.31 -17.41
CA LEU A 100 3.09 -12.58 -16.22
C LEU A 100 3.11 -14.05 -15.78
N GLU A 101 3.71 -14.94 -16.58
CA GLU A 101 3.61 -16.39 -16.36
C GLU A 101 4.49 -16.90 -15.22
N GLY A 102 5.49 -16.12 -14.81
CA GLY A 102 6.41 -16.52 -13.76
C GLY A 102 7.59 -15.57 -13.61
N LYS A 103 8.47 -15.88 -12.67
CA LYS A 103 9.73 -15.16 -12.47
C LYS A 103 10.88 -15.99 -13.05
N PHE A 104 11.24 -15.69 -14.28
CA PHE A 104 12.29 -16.43 -15.02
C PHE A 104 13.57 -15.61 -15.08
N GLU A 105 14.69 -16.27 -14.86
CA GLU A 105 16.02 -15.63 -14.95
C GLU A 105 16.24 -15.03 -16.35
N GLY A 106 16.76 -13.78 -16.38
CA GLY A 106 16.97 -13.02 -17.61
C GLY A 106 15.72 -12.34 -18.17
N GLN A 107 14.52 -12.63 -17.65
CA GLN A 107 13.26 -12.00 -18.09
C GLN A 107 12.73 -10.94 -17.12
N TYR A 108 13.46 -10.64 -16.05
CA TYR A 108 13.11 -9.55 -15.13
C TYR A 108 14.35 -8.72 -14.79
N ARG A 109 14.12 -7.45 -14.42
CA ARG A 109 15.17 -6.48 -14.12
C ARG A 109 14.67 -5.40 -13.18
N VAL A 110 15.61 -4.80 -12.46
CA VAL A 110 15.31 -3.68 -11.55
C VAL A 110 15.60 -2.37 -12.28
N HIS A 111 14.67 -1.44 -12.19
CA HIS A 111 14.85 -0.06 -12.64
C HIS A 111 14.85 0.90 -11.46
N ASP A 112 15.74 1.90 -11.54
CA ASP A 112 15.70 3.08 -10.68
C ASP A 112 14.82 4.14 -11.38
N ILE A 113 13.65 4.45 -10.81
CA ILE A 113 12.69 5.40 -11.41
C ILE A 113 13.29 6.78 -11.62
N ARG A 114 14.27 7.18 -10.82
CA ARG A 114 14.97 8.47 -10.92
C ARG A 114 15.81 8.61 -12.19
N LYS A 115 16.09 7.49 -12.86
CA LYS A 115 16.86 7.42 -14.12
C LYS A 115 15.98 7.28 -15.34
N LEU A 116 14.68 7.07 -15.17
CA LEU A 116 13.74 6.95 -16.28
C LEU A 116 13.49 8.32 -16.91
N GLN A 117 13.36 8.33 -18.23
CA GLN A 117 13.06 9.54 -18.99
C GLN A 117 11.58 9.52 -19.42
N PRO A 118 10.93 10.69 -19.57
CA PRO A 118 9.60 10.76 -20.18
C PRO A 118 9.57 10.03 -21.52
N GLY A 119 8.51 9.26 -21.77
CA GLY A 119 8.36 8.42 -22.95
C GLY A 119 9.02 7.03 -22.86
N THR A 120 9.74 6.71 -21.78
CA THR A 120 10.28 5.34 -21.56
C THR A 120 9.15 4.32 -21.64
N GLN A 121 9.40 3.22 -22.37
CA GLN A 121 8.48 2.08 -22.51
C GLN A 121 8.97 0.97 -21.59
N LEU A 122 8.12 0.52 -20.66
CA LEU A 122 8.40 -0.61 -19.78
C LEU A 122 7.37 -1.72 -20.02
N ASN A 123 7.79 -2.97 -19.84
CA ASN A 123 6.88 -4.10 -19.77
C ASN A 123 6.11 -4.07 -18.44
N TYR A 124 5.73 -5.22 -17.91
CA TYR A 124 4.96 -5.32 -16.67
C TYR A 124 5.82 -4.97 -15.45
N ILE A 125 5.41 -4.00 -14.66
CA ILE A 125 6.01 -3.78 -13.34
C ILE A 125 5.27 -4.66 -12.34
N LEU A 126 5.98 -5.67 -11.82
CA LEU A 126 5.37 -6.73 -11.03
C LEU A 126 5.70 -6.70 -9.55
N ASP A 127 6.64 -5.87 -9.11
CA ASP A 127 6.94 -5.65 -7.69
C ASP A 127 7.74 -4.36 -7.50
N VAL A 128 7.94 -3.99 -6.24
CA VAL A 128 8.98 -3.07 -5.81
C VAL A 128 10.14 -3.88 -5.22
N ALA A 129 11.37 -3.48 -5.50
CA ALA A 129 12.53 -4.22 -5.01
C ALA A 129 12.70 -4.06 -3.49
N ALA A 130 13.17 -5.12 -2.81
CA ALA A 130 13.39 -5.11 -1.36
C ALA A 130 14.40 -4.04 -0.91
N GLU A 131 15.29 -3.61 -1.80
CA GLU A 131 16.28 -2.55 -1.57
C GLU A 131 15.64 -1.22 -1.20
N ASN A 132 14.40 -0.94 -1.63
CA ASN A 132 13.67 0.27 -1.23
C ASN A 132 13.58 0.39 0.29
N PHE A 133 13.30 -0.73 0.97
CA PHE A 133 13.10 -0.76 2.42
C PHE A 133 14.42 -0.70 3.21
N LYS A 134 15.56 -0.59 2.53
CA LYS A 134 16.89 -0.30 3.09
C LYS A 134 17.33 1.15 2.87
N GLU A 135 16.55 1.93 2.13
CA GLU A 135 16.86 3.35 1.94
C GLU A 135 16.62 4.13 3.24
N PRO A 136 17.58 4.98 3.67
CA PRO A 136 17.52 5.65 4.98
C PRO A 136 16.24 6.46 5.21
N HIS A 137 15.73 7.12 4.17
CA HIS A 137 14.51 7.93 4.28
C HIS A 137 13.25 7.07 4.50
N ILE A 138 13.19 5.87 3.89
CA ILE A 138 12.08 4.92 4.08
C ILE A 138 12.16 4.33 5.49
N ILE A 139 13.34 3.87 5.92
CA ILE A 139 13.57 3.38 7.29
C ILE A 139 13.14 4.42 8.32
N ASP A 140 13.52 5.68 8.12
CA ASP A 140 13.19 6.78 9.04
C ASP A 140 11.66 7.00 9.16
N VAL A 141 10.93 6.95 8.04
CA VAL A 141 9.47 7.06 8.02
C VAL A 141 8.81 5.93 8.81
N PHE A 142 9.21 4.67 8.56
CA PHE A 142 8.64 3.51 9.26
C PHE A 142 8.96 3.53 10.76
N HIS A 143 10.20 3.84 11.15
CA HIS A 143 10.62 3.85 12.55
C HIS A 143 10.01 5.01 13.35
N LYS A 144 9.74 6.15 12.73
CA LYS A 144 9.07 7.29 13.38
C LYS A 144 7.56 7.12 13.48
N ALA A 145 6.95 6.31 12.61
CA ALA A 145 5.50 6.14 12.60
C ALA A 145 4.99 5.60 13.94
N LYS A 146 3.90 6.18 14.42
CA LYS A 146 3.19 5.73 15.64
C LYS A 146 1.92 4.96 15.31
N THR A 147 1.38 5.17 14.12
CA THR A 147 0.29 4.37 13.54
C THR A 147 0.68 3.99 12.13
N ILE A 148 0.57 2.69 11.80
CA ILE A 148 0.79 2.17 10.44
C ILE A 148 -0.48 1.43 10.03
N PHE A 149 -1.13 1.89 8.97
CA PHE A 149 -2.24 1.18 8.33
C PHE A 149 -1.75 0.51 7.06
N VAL A 150 -2.08 -0.77 6.88
CA VAL A 150 -1.63 -1.60 5.75
C VAL A 150 -2.84 -2.24 5.08
N ASN A 151 -3.03 -1.91 3.81
CA ASN A 151 -3.92 -2.62 2.89
C ASN A 151 -3.16 -2.83 1.58
N ALA A 152 -2.16 -3.71 1.63
CA ALA A 152 -1.16 -3.80 0.59
C ALA A 152 -0.64 -5.21 0.39
N VAL A 153 -0.50 -5.59 -0.88
CA VAL A 153 0.36 -6.63 -1.44
C VAL A 153 1.13 -5.94 -2.55
N MET A 154 2.45 -5.80 -2.39
CA MET A 154 3.27 -4.94 -3.25
C MET A 154 3.51 -5.58 -4.62
N GLY A 155 3.64 -6.89 -4.67
CA GLY A 155 4.04 -7.62 -5.85
C GLY A 155 2.96 -8.50 -6.46
N PHE A 156 3.27 -9.07 -7.62
CA PHE A 156 2.41 -9.99 -8.38
C PHE A 156 2.60 -11.43 -7.89
N MET A 157 1.72 -11.83 -6.99
CA MET A 157 1.76 -13.15 -6.37
C MET A 157 1.42 -14.29 -7.37
N PRO A 158 2.02 -15.48 -7.19
CA PRO A 158 2.96 -15.84 -6.12
C PRO A 158 4.44 -15.58 -6.48
N TYR A 159 4.73 -15.08 -7.66
CA TYR A 159 6.08 -15.07 -8.25
C TYR A 159 6.95 -13.90 -7.81
N PHE A 160 6.36 -12.74 -7.60
CA PHE A 160 7.03 -11.51 -7.20
C PHE A 160 6.51 -11.11 -5.83
N ASN A 161 7.30 -11.33 -4.80
CA ASN A 161 6.87 -11.18 -3.41
C ASN A 161 7.90 -10.50 -2.50
N GLU A 162 9.06 -10.16 -3.01
CA GLU A 162 10.16 -9.59 -2.23
C GLU A 162 9.80 -8.24 -1.63
N GLY A 163 9.08 -7.41 -2.38
CA GLY A 163 8.59 -6.12 -1.90
C GLY A 163 7.60 -6.28 -0.74
N THR A 164 6.70 -7.27 -0.82
CA THR A 164 5.74 -7.55 0.26
C THR A 164 6.44 -8.08 1.51
N ILE A 165 7.39 -9.01 1.35
CA ILE A 165 8.18 -9.54 2.47
C ILE A 165 8.95 -8.42 3.17
N ALA A 166 9.66 -7.60 2.40
CA ALA A 166 10.47 -6.51 2.96
C ALA A 166 9.60 -5.43 3.64
N LEU A 167 8.42 -5.12 3.07
CA LEU A 167 7.44 -4.24 3.69
C LEU A 167 7.00 -4.77 5.06
N ASP A 168 6.57 -6.02 5.14
CA ASP A 168 6.08 -6.59 6.40
C ASP A 168 7.19 -6.71 7.45
N GLN A 169 8.43 -6.97 7.03
CA GLN A 169 9.59 -6.98 7.92
C GLN A 169 9.89 -5.60 8.52
N ILE A 170 9.96 -4.54 7.72
CA ILE A 170 10.22 -3.20 8.24
C ILE A 170 9.08 -2.69 9.12
N ILE A 171 7.83 -3.10 8.84
CA ILE A 171 6.70 -2.82 9.71
C ILE A 171 6.88 -3.51 11.07
N ASP A 172 7.30 -4.77 11.09
CA ASP A 172 7.53 -5.48 12.36
C ASP A 172 8.68 -4.84 13.15
N GLU A 173 9.73 -4.44 12.49
CA GLU A 173 10.88 -3.75 13.08
C GLU A 173 10.55 -2.36 13.64
N SER A 174 9.40 -1.77 13.31
CA SER A 174 8.97 -0.46 13.82
C SER A 174 8.50 -0.58 15.29
N PRO A 175 9.29 -0.11 16.29
CA PRO A 175 9.14 -0.57 17.67
C PRO A 175 7.92 0.01 18.38
N ASP A 176 7.56 1.26 18.06
CA ASP A 176 6.59 2.05 18.81
C ASP A 176 5.24 2.22 18.10
N SER A 177 5.05 1.57 16.96
CA SER A 177 3.86 1.73 16.15
C SER A 177 2.75 0.76 16.51
N VAL A 178 1.50 1.25 16.41
CA VAL A 178 0.33 0.40 16.28
C VAL A 178 0.17 0.02 14.80
N LYS A 179 0.03 -1.27 14.52
CA LYS A 179 0.02 -1.86 13.18
C LYS A 179 -1.36 -2.40 12.87
N LEU A 180 -2.02 -1.79 11.91
CA LEU A 180 -3.42 -2.00 11.56
C LEU A 180 -3.50 -2.60 10.15
N TYR A 181 -3.73 -3.90 10.07
CA TYR A 181 -3.79 -4.64 8.82
C TYR A 181 -5.24 -4.81 8.35
N GLY A 182 -5.53 -4.45 7.11
CA GLY A 182 -6.84 -4.63 6.48
C GLY A 182 -6.72 -5.23 5.08
N GLY A 183 -7.60 -6.16 4.75
CA GLY A 183 -7.66 -6.79 3.44
C GLY A 183 -7.39 -8.28 3.47
N GLY A 184 -8.24 -9.04 2.76
CA GLY A 184 -8.12 -10.49 2.66
C GLY A 184 -6.79 -10.94 2.06
N ASP A 185 -6.42 -10.34 0.93
CA ASP A 185 -5.16 -10.64 0.23
C ASP A 185 -3.95 -10.29 1.10
N THR A 186 -3.97 -9.11 1.74
CA THR A 186 -2.90 -8.66 2.66
C THR A 186 -2.66 -9.70 3.76
N MET A 187 -3.75 -10.22 4.35
CA MET A 187 -3.66 -11.21 5.41
C MET A 187 -3.25 -12.59 4.92
N GLN A 188 -3.77 -13.00 3.77
CA GLN A 188 -3.41 -14.26 3.15
C GLN A 188 -1.92 -14.31 2.85
N GLU A 189 -1.38 -13.23 2.27
CA GLU A 189 0.03 -13.17 1.91
C GLU A 189 0.94 -13.03 3.12
N LEU A 190 0.58 -12.25 4.15
CA LEU A 190 1.32 -12.22 5.41
C LEU A 190 1.43 -13.63 6.04
N LYS A 191 0.32 -14.36 6.09
CA LYS A 191 0.29 -15.73 6.60
C LYS A 191 1.13 -16.69 5.77
N ARG A 192 1.10 -16.55 4.44
CA ARG A 192 1.82 -17.42 3.51
C ARG A 192 3.32 -17.15 3.50
N LEU A 193 3.71 -15.87 3.46
CA LEU A 193 5.10 -15.45 3.28
C LEU A 193 5.86 -15.40 4.60
N LEU A 194 5.22 -14.96 5.68
CA LEU A 194 5.82 -14.75 6.99
C LEU A 194 4.96 -15.38 8.11
N PRO A 195 4.78 -16.71 8.12
CA PRO A 195 3.89 -17.40 9.07
C PRO A 195 4.27 -17.16 10.53
N GLY A 196 5.56 -17.01 10.83
CA GLY A 196 6.04 -16.68 12.18
C GLY A 196 5.59 -15.30 12.62
N LEU A 197 5.73 -14.29 11.76
CA LEU A 197 5.26 -12.93 12.02
C LEU A 197 3.73 -12.89 12.17
N TYR A 198 3.00 -13.63 11.32
CA TYR A 198 1.54 -13.73 11.42
C TYR A 198 1.10 -14.22 12.81
N ILE A 199 1.75 -15.27 13.35
CA ILE A 199 1.44 -15.79 14.69
C ILE A 199 1.72 -14.74 15.76
N VAL A 200 2.88 -14.07 15.69
CA VAL A 200 3.23 -12.97 16.62
C VAL A 200 2.20 -11.84 16.55
N ALA A 201 1.76 -11.48 15.34
CA ALA A 201 0.77 -10.42 15.12
C ALA A 201 -0.60 -10.73 15.76
N LEU A 202 -1.02 -12.00 15.80
CA LEU A 202 -2.28 -12.39 16.42
C LEU A 202 -2.31 -12.20 17.95
N ASP A 203 -1.17 -12.35 18.61
CA ASP A 203 -1.04 -12.25 20.06
C ASP A 203 -0.53 -10.90 20.57
N SER A 204 0.00 -10.07 19.67
CA SER A 204 0.60 -8.79 20.03
C SER A 204 -0.45 -7.68 20.17
N PRO A 205 -0.47 -6.92 21.27
CA PRO A 205 -1.36 -5.77 21.42
C PRO A 205 -1.05 -4.60 20.47
N ARG A 206 0.10 -4.65 19.81
CA ARG A 206 0.50 -3.64 18.81
C ARG A 206 -0.07 -3.92 17.42
N TYR A 207 -0.61 -5.11 17.19
CA TYR A 207 -1.21 -5.49 15.92
C TYR A 207 -2.72 -5.58 16.05
N TYR A 208 -3.40 -5.18 15.00
CA TYR A 208 -4.80 -5.50 14.80
C TYR A 208 -5.07 -5.86 13.33
N ILE A 209 -5.79 -6.94 13.15
CA ILE A 209 -6.14 -7.48 11.84
C ILE A 209 -7.63 -7.32 11.65
N PHE A 210 -8.03 -6.44 10.73
CA PHE A 210 -9.42 -6.23 10.37
C PHE A 210 -9.96 -7.40 9.54
N THR A 211 -11.18 -7.82 9.81
CA THR A 211 -11.83 -8.93 9.11
C THR A 211 -12.31 -8.56 7.69
N GLY A 212 -12.50 -7.27 7.40
CA GLY A 212 -13.01 -6.77 6.13
C GLY A 212 -12.27 -5.54 5.61
N GLY A 213 -11.24 -5.72 4.77
CA GLY A 213 -10.42 -4.64 4.23
C GLY A 213 -11.19 -3.59 3.43
N GLY A 214 -12.14 -4.02 2.59
CA GLY A 214 -13.01 -3.12 1.82
C GLY A 214 -13.90 -2.26 2.71
N ALA A 215 -14.44 -2.84 3.79
CA ALA A 215 -15.24 -2.09 4.76
C ALA A 215 -14.40 -1.04 5.51
N VAL A 216 -13.14 -1.34 5.84
CA VAL A 216 -12.23 -0.38 6.46
C VAL A 216 -11.90 0.78 5.51
N LEU A 217 -11.56 0.49 4.25
CA LEU A 217 -11.30 1.53 3.25
C LEU A 217 -12.54 2.41 3.02
N LYS A 218 -13.72 1.81 2.95
CA LYS A 218 -14.98 2.57 2.83
C LYS A 218 -15.24 3.44 4.05
N ALA A 219 -14.99 2.96 5.25
CA ALA A 219 -15.11 3.77 6.47
C ALA A 219 -14.10 4.93 6.47
N ILE A 220 -12.88 4.72 5.99
CA ILE A 220 -11.87 5.77 5.83
C ILE A 220 -12.35 6.83 4.83
N GLN A 221 -12.87 6.41 3.68
CA GLN A 221 -13.43 7.28 2.65
C GLN A 221 -14.58 8.14 3.19
N GLU A 222 -15.52 7.53 3.91
CA GLU A 222 -16.70 8.21 4.46
C GLU A 222 -16.37 9.02 5.74
N GLY A 223 -15.20 8.79 6.35
CA GLY A 223 -14.80 9.43 7.62
C GLY A 223 -15.67 9.03 8.81
N THR A 224 -16.40 7.89 8.71
CA THR A 224 -17.36 7.44 9.69
C THR A 224 -17.46 5.92 9.76
N TYR A 225 -17.86 5.40 10.94
CA TYR A 225 -18.17 3.96 11.11
C TYR A 225 -19.35 3.48 10.24
N MET A 226 -20.18 4.40 9.74
CA MET A 226 -21.33 4.08 8.91
C MET A 226 -20.95 3.46 7.54
N GLY A 227 -19.67 3.49 7.15
CA GLY A 227 -19.15 2.70 6.04
C GLY A 227 -19.18 1.18 6.26
N ILE A 228 -19.42 0.73 7.51
CA ILE A 228 -19.45 -0.68 7.89
C ILE A 228 -20.90 -1.15 7.99
N GLU A 229 -21.37 -2.00 7.07
CA GLU A 229 -22.76 -2.47 7.01
C GLU A 229 -23.27 -3.08 8.34
N PRO A 230 -22.51 -3.93 9.06
CA PRO A 230 -22.94 -4.40 10.38
C PRO A 230 -23.17 -3.28 11.41
N VAL A 231 -22.45 -2.15 11.31
CA VAL A 231 -22.66 -0.99 12.19
C VAL A 231 -23.94 -0.27 11.83
N LYS A 232 -24.22 -0.08 10.53
CA LYS A 232 -25.51 0.48 10.06
C LYS A 232 -26.70 -0.29 10.58
N ALA A 233 -26.61 -1.60 10.63
CA ALA A 233 -27.69 -2.47 11.12
C ALA A 233 -27.97 -2.33 12.62
N LEU A 234 -26.98 -1.86 13.40
CA LEU A 234 -27.14 -1.67 14.86
C LEU A 234 -27.70 -0.29 15.25
N VAL A 235 -27.63 0.67 14.32
CA VAL A 235 -28.06 2.06 14.57
C VAL A 235 -29.49 2.32 14.04
N LYS A 236 -30.06 1.32 13.35
CA LYS A 236 -31.48 1.32 12.99
C LYS A 236 -32.34 0.72 14.11
#